data_db550016cfbf92d67f0b8e0f8e7ccf8c
#
_entry.id   db550016cfbf92d67f0b8e0f8e7ccf8c
#
_cell.length_a   1.000
_cell.length_b   1.000
_cell.length_c   1.000
_cell.angle_alpha   90.00
_cell.angle_beta   90.00
_cell.angle_gamma   90.00
#
_symmetry.space_group_name_H-M   'P 1'
#
loop_
_entity.id
_entity.type
_entity.pdbx_description
1 polymer ?
#
loop_
_entity_poly.entity_id
_entity_poly.type
_entity_poly.pdbx_seq_one_letter_code
_entity_poly.pdbx_strand_id
1 'polypeptide(L)'
;DVYKRQHEDMLKEFINRSFMPNHMNNSFKNIFYKSLESLNKTLLLSDLKQLYINRDFPVFLRKDCKIIFIKSENDLILDNESNNNFLDSLNKTLDRKPILIKLAQQGHCLNNLNLYEILLNTLND
;
A
#
# COMPACT_ATOMS: atom_id res chain seq x y z
N ASP A 1 -7.48 -26.50 16.94
CA ASP A 1 -6.93 -25.28 17.50
C ASP A 1 -7.67 -24.07 16.93
N VAL A 2 -8.67 -23.59 17.70
CA VAL A 2 -9.60 -22.53 17.29
C VAL A 2 -8.85 -21.20 17.00
N TYR A 3 -7.87 -20.87 17.81
CA TYR A 3 -7.09 -19.64 17.68
C TYR A 3 -6.23 -19.61 16.42
N LYS A 4 -5.70 -20.75 16.00
CA LYS A 4 -4.93 -20.84 14.77
C LYS A 4 -5.80 -20.60 13.55
N ARG A 5 -7.00 -21.19 13.51
CA ARG A 5 -7.97 -20.97 12.43
C ARG A 5 -8.42 -19.51 12.34
N GLN A 6 -8.76 -18.89 13.46
CA GLN A 6 -9.17 -17.48 13.50
C GLN A 6 -8.08 -16.56 12.93
N HIS A 7 -6.81 -16.83 13.24
CA HIS A 7 -5.70 -16.04 12.74
C HIS A 7 -5.51 -16.21 11.21
N GLU A 8 -5.63 -17.44 10.73
CA GLU A 8 -5.54 -17.73 9.29
C GLU A 8 -6.68 -17.07 8.51
N ASP A 9 -7.90 -17.13 9.04
CA ASP A 9 -9.07 -16.51 8.40
C ASP A 9 -8.96 -14.98 8.38
N MET A 10 -8.46 -14.37 9.44
CA MET A 10 -8.19 -12.94 9.50
C MET A 10 -7.15 -12.50 8.47
N LEU A 11 -6.06 -13.25 8.31
CA LEU A 11 -5.03 -12.95 7.31
C LEU A 11 -5.56 -13.10 5.88
N LYS A 12 -6.35 -14.15 5.62
CA LYS A 12 -6.99 -14.34 4.31
C LYS A 12 -7.94 -13.20 3.98
N GLU A 13 -8.74 -12.77 4.95
CA GLU A 13 -9.65 -11.63 4.78
C GLU A 13 -8.87 -10.34 4.51
N PHE A 14 -7.82 -10.05 5.28
CA PHE A 14 -6.96 -8.88 5.07
C PHE A 14 -6.38 -8.87 3.65
N ILE A 15 -5.87 -10.00 3.17
CA ILE A 15 -5.32 -10.13 1.83
C ILE A 15 -6.38 -9.88 0.77
N ASN A 16 -7.55 -10.52 0.91
CA ASN A 16 -8.64 -10.33 -0.04
C ASN A 16 -9.05 -8.86 -0.12
N ARG A 17 -9.19 -8.18 1.00
CA ARG A 17 -9.52 -6.75 1.05
C ARG A 17 -8.44 -5.87 0.42
N SER A 18 -7.17 -6.26 0.55
CA SER A 18 -6.04 -5.53 -0.05
C SER A 18 -6.08 -5.52 -1.58
N PHE A 19 -6.66 -6.53 -2.20
CA PHE A 19 -6.76 -6.64 -3.67
C PHE A 19 -8.11 -6.19 -4.25
N MET A 20 -9.15 -6.09 -3.42
CA MET A 20 -10.48 -5.67 -3.93
C MET A 20 -10.42 -4.29 -4.62
N PRO A 21 -11.17 -4.07 -5.69
CA PRO A 21 -12.19 -4.94 -6.27
C PRO A 21 -11.64 -6.05 -7.17
N ASN A 22 -10.35 -6.10 -7.40
CA ASN A 22 -9.71 -7.14 -8.19
C ASN A 22 -9.57 -8.44 -7.39
N HIS A 23 -9.53 -9.56 -8.11
CA HIS A 23 -9.31 -10.86 -7.51
C HIS A 23 -7.94 -11.40 -7.90
N MET A 24 -7.19 -11.90 -6.93
CA MET A 24 -6.00 -12.69 -7.22
C MET A 24 -6.41 -14.00 -7.90
N ASN A 25 -5.63 -14.46 -8.89
CA ASN A 25 -5.79 -15.81 -9.40
C ASN A 25 -5.41 -16.84 -8.32
N ASN A 26 -5.98 -18.05 -8.42
CA ASN A 26 -5.80 -19.09 -7.42
C ASN A 26 -4.35 -19.53 -7.22
N SER A 27 -3.55 -19.55 -8.29
CA SER A 27 -2.14 -19.93 -8.22
C SER A 27 -1.35 -18.92 -7.37
N PHE A 28 -1.59 -17.63 -7.57
CA PHE A 28 -0.94 -16.58 -6.82
C PHE A 28 -1.41 -16.57 -5.35
N LYS A 29 -2.71 -16.79 -5.10
CA LYS A 29 -3.25 -16.96 -3.73
C LYS A 29 -2.54 -18.07 -2.97
N ASN A 30 -2.35 -19.23 -3.60
CA ASN A 30 -1.71 -20.36 -2.96
C ASN A 30 -0.25 -20.08 -2.60
N ILE A 31 0.50 -19.42 -3.48
CA ILE A 31 1.88 -19.01 -3.21
C ILE A 31 1.91 -18.01 -2.04
N PHE A 32 1.02 -17.05 -2.06
CA PHE A 32 0.94 -16.00 -1.05
C PHE A 32 0.58 -16.58 0.32
N TYR A 33 -0.41 -17.45 0.41
CA TYR A 33 -0.80 -18.10 1.67
C TYR A 33 0.31 -18.99 2.24
N LYS A 34 1.03 -19.72 1.40
CA LYS A 34 2.22 -20.47 1.86
C LYS A 34 3.31 -19.55 2.42
N SER A 35 3.53 -18.41 1.81
CA SER A 35 4.48 -17.40 2.31
C SER A 35 4.06 -16.87 3.68
N LEU A 36 2.76 -16.69 3.92
CA LEU A 36 2.25 -16.24 5.23
C LEU A 36 2.45 -17.27 6.34
N GLU A 37 2.37 -18.57 6.02
CA GLU A 37 2.63 -19.64 6.99
C GLU A 37 4.06 -19.61 7.53
N SER A 38 5.00 -19.13 6.71
CA SER A 38 6.42 -18.98 7.06
C SER A 38 6.77 -17.64 7.72
N LEU A 39 5.82 -16.73 7.86
CA LEU A 39 6.07 -15.42 8.47
C LEU A 39 6.47 -15.53 9.93
N ASN A 40 7.59 -14.89 10.26
CA ASN A 40 7.99 -14.73 11.65
C ASN A 40 7.07 -13.72 12.34
N LYS A 41 6.25 -14.22 13.27
CA LYS A 41 5.26 -13.40 14.01
C LYS A 41 5.92 -12.23 14.75
N THR A 42 7.12 -12.43 15.31
CA THR A 42 7.86 -11.40 16.04
C THR A 42 8.27 -10.28 15.10
N LEU A 43 8.75 -10.63 13.90
CA LEU A 43 9.13 -9.66 12.88
C LEU A 43 7.90 -8.88 12.40
N LEU A 44 6.80 -9.57 12.09
CA LEU A 44 5.55 -8.92 11.66
C LEU A 44 5.03 -7.93 12.71
N LEU A 45 5.03 -8.31 14.00
CA LEU A 45 4.63 -7.41 15.08
C LEU A 45 5.56 -6.21 15.21
N SER A 46 6.87 -6.41 15.02
CA SER A 46 7.83 -5.32 15.00
C SER A 46 7.57 -4.34 13.86
N ASP A 47 7.31 -4.85 12.66
CA ASP A 47 7.03 -4.04 11.48
C ASP A 47 5.73 -3.24 11.65
N LEU A 48 4.67 -3.87 12.14
CA LEU A 48 3.40 -3.20 12.44
C LEU A 48 3.58 -2.11 13.52
N LYS A 49 4.41 -2.35 14.52
CA LYS A 49 4.75 -1.37 15.55
C LYS A 49 5.51 -0.20 14.94
N GLN A 50 6.45 -0.44 14.03
CA GLN A 50 7.17 0.61 13.32
C GLN A 50 6.24 1.45 12.44
N LEU A 51 5.31 0.85 11.73
CA LEU A 51 4.28 1.57 10.96
C LEU A 51 3.39 2.43 11.86
N TYR A 52 3.07 1.96 13.07
CA TYR A 52 2.28 2.71 14.02
C TYR A 52 3.02 3.91 14.60
N ILE A 53 4.32 3.76 14.88
CA ILE A 53 5.15 4.81 15.50
C ILE A 53 5.61 5.83 14.47
N ASN A 54 6.03 5.40 13.28
CA ASN A 54 6.59 6.25 12.23
C ASN A 54 5.51 6.76 11.29
N ARG A 55 4.61 7.57 11.82
CA ARG A 55 3.54 8.22 11.02
C ARG A 55 3.99 9.53 10.39
N ASP A 56 5.13 10.04 10.81
CA ASP A 56 5.61 11.32 10.37
C ASP A 56 6.31 11.22 9.01
N PHE A 57 6.18 12.27 8.27
CA PHE A 57 6.85 12.41 6.98
C PHE A 57 8.37 12.42 7.19
N PRO A 58 9.15 11.67 6.39
CA PRO A 58 10.60 11.65 6.55
C PRO A 58 11.20 13.04 6.31
N VAL A 59 11.80 13.59 7.36
CA VAL A 59 12.40 14.95 7.39
C VAL A 59 13.59 15.12 6.42
N PHE A 60 14.13 14.01 5.94
CA PHE A 60 15.32 13.97 5.08
C PHE A 60 15.02 13.99 3.57
N LEU A 61 13.78 14.14 3.16
CA LEU A 61 13.45 14.29 1.74
C LEU A 61 13.99 15.63 1.22
N ARG A 62 14.72 15.56 0.12
CA ARG A 62 15.14 16.76 -0.58
C ARG A 62 13.92 17.50 -1.11
N LYS A 63 13.86 18.80 -0.88
CA LYS A 63 12.71 19.64 -1.27
C LYS A 63 12.49 19.70 -2.78
N ASP A 64 13.56 19.50 -3.56
CA ASP A 64 13.55 19.49 -5.04
C ASP A 64 13.22 18.12 -5.65
N CYS A 65 12.95 17.09 -4.83
CA CYS A 65 12.57 15.79 -5.32
C CYS A 65 11.25 15.83 -6.11
N LYS A 66 11.25 15.16 -7.26
CA LYS A 66 10.01 14.84 -7.98
C LYS A 66 9.36 13.64 -7.27
N ILE A 67 8.17 13.84 -6.73
CA ILE A 67 7.42 12.79 -6.03
C ILE A 67 6.16 12.47 -6.82
N ILE A 68 5.93 11.18 -7.03
CA ILE A 68 4.70 10.66 -7.61
C ILE A 68 3.94 9.96 -6.49
N PHE A 69 2.74 10.43 -6.20
CA PHE A 69 1.83 9.83 -5.24
C PHE A 69 0.75 9.05 -5.99
N ILE A 70 0.76 7.74 -5.83
CA ILE A 70 -0.21 6.85 -6.46
C ILE A 70 -1.29 6.53 -5.44
N LYS A 71 -2.53 6.87 -5.77
CA LYS A 71 -3.69 6.64 -4.93
C LYS A 71 -4.66 5.69 -5.62
N SER A 72 -5.01 4.63 -4.94
CA SER A 72 -6.09 3.73 -5.31
C SER A 72 -7.45 4.29 -4.89
N GLU A 73 -8.45 4.27 -5.77
CA GLU A 73 -9.78 4.77 -5.43
C GLU A 73 -10.57 3.81 -4.53
N ASN A 74 -10.25 2.53 -4.59
CA ASN A 74 -10.94 1.46 -3.86
C ASN A 74 -10.07 0.84 -2.76
N ASP A 75 -9.14 1.61 -2.18
CA ASP A 75 -8.33 1.13 -1.06
C ASP A 75 -9.21 0.88 0.17
N LEU A 76 -9.31 -0.39 0.59
CA LEU A 76 -10.05 -0.80 1.79
C LEU A 76 -9.17 -0.95 3.03
N ILE A 77 -7.87 -0.67 2.91
CA ILE A 77 -6.89 -0.78 3.99
C ILE A 77 -6.55 0.61 4.55
N LEU A 78 -6.28 1.55 3.64
CA LEU A 78 -5.99 2.93 4.02
C LEU A 78 -7.22 3.81 3.76
N ASP A 79 -7.61 4.55 4.76
CA ASP A 79 -8.70 5.51 4.62
C ASP A 79 -8.29 6.75 3.81
N ASN A 80 -9.28 7.39 3.22
CA ASN A 80 -9.07 8.57 2.40
C ASN A 80 -8.53 9.78 3.19
N GLU A 81 -8.87 9.89 4.46
CA GLU A 81 -8.43 10.99 5.31
C GLU A 81 -6.93 10.90 5.57
N SER A 82 -6.43 9.72 5.95
CA SER A 82 -5.00 9.47 6.14
C SER A 82 -4.19 9.76 4.87
N ASN A 83 -4.69 9.32 3.71
CA ASN A 83 -4.06 9.59 2.42
C ASN A 83 -4.02 11.09 2.09
N ASN A 84 -5.09 11.82 2.36
CA ASN A 84 -5.16 13.25 2.10
C ASN A 84 -4.24 14.02 3.05
N ASN A 85 -4.23 13.67 4.34
CA ASN A 85 -3.34 14.29 5.33
C ASN A 85 -1.86 14.10 4.98
N PHE A 86 -1.50 12.90 4.48
CA PHE A 86 -0.15 12.64 4.00
C PHE A 86 0.20 13.49 2.77
N LEU A 87 -0.71 13.58 1.79
CA LEU A 87 -0.53 14.41 0.59
C LEU A 87 -0.40 15.88 0.93
N ASP A 88 -1.19 16.38 1.89
CA ASP A 88 -1.11 17.76 2.37
C ASP A 88 0.23 18.05 3.07
N SER A 89 0.76 17.08 3.81
CA SER A 89 2.08 17.17 4.42
C SER A 89 3.18 17.23 3.37
N LEU A 90 3.08 16.43 2.31
CA LEU A 90 3.98 16.49 1.15
C LEU A 90 3.95 17.86 0.48
N ASN A 91 2.75 18.37 0.21
CA ASN A 91 2.56 19.69 -0.43
C ASN A 91 3.16 20.84 0.39
N LYS A 92 3.17 20.74 1.72
CA LYS A 92 3.76 21.76 2.60
C LYS A 92 5.29 21.67 2.69
N THR A 93 5.84 20.48 2.48
CA THR A 93 7.27 20.21 2.70
C THR A 93 8.09 20.38 1.43
N LEU A 94 7.51 20.12 0.27
CA LEU A 94 8.19 20.12 -1.01
C LEU A 94 8.07 21.45 -1.73
N ASP A 95 9.11 21.86 -2.42
CA ASP A 95 9.10 23.05 -3.28
C ASP A 95 8.26 22.85 -4.56
N ARG A 96 8.07 21.58 -4.94
CA ARG A 96 7.24 21.18 -6.08
C ARG A 96 6.08 20.33 -5.60
N LYS A 97 4.89 20.57 -6.11
CA LYS A 97 3.71 19.74 -5.81
C LYS A 97 3.94 18.31 -6.28
N PRO A 98 3.59 17.31 -5.46
CA PRO A 98 3.59 15.92 -5.89
C PRO A 98 2.65 15.70 -7.07
N ILE A 99 3.04 14.83 -7.97
CA ILE A 99 2.18 14.38 -9.06
C ILE A 99 1.23 13.32 -8.49
N LEU A 100 -0.06 13.58 -8.56
CA LEU A 100 -1.07 12.64 -8.06
C LEU A 100 -1.59 11.78 -9.23
N ILE A 101 -1.38 10.48 -9.14
CA ILE A 101 -1.96 9.48 -10.03
C ILE A 101 -3.07 8.75 -9.28
N LYS A 102 -4.31 8.85 -9.77
CA LYS A 102 -5.45 8.12 -9.25
C LYS A 102 -5.71 6.89 -10.12
N LEU A 103 -5.76 5.73 -9.51
CA LEU A 103 -6.03 4.48 -10.18
C LEU A 103 -7.45 4.01 -9.83
N ALA A 104 -8.34 4.09 -10.81
CA ALA A 104 -9.69 3.55 -10.70
C ALA A 104 -9.66 2.02 -10.64
N GLN A 105 -10.61 1.43 -9.93
CA GLN A 105 -10.78 -0.03 -9.84
C GLN A 105 -9.54 -0.79 -9.34
N GLN A 106 -8.71 -0.14 -8.56
CA GLN A 106 -7.55 -0.75 -7.89
C GLN A 106 -7.77 -0.74 -6.37
N GLY A 107 -7.30 -1.78 -5.70
CA GLY A 107 -7.26 -1.88 -4.25
C GLY A 107 -5.94 -1.36 -3.67
N HIS A 108 -5.68 -1.67 -2.41
CA HIS A 108 -4.43 -1.33 -1.72
C HIS A 108 -3.21 -1.93 -2.44
N CYS A 109 -3.30 -3.20 -2.83
CA CYS A 109 -2.29 -3.84 -3.66
C CYS A 109 -2.58 -3.55 -5.13
N LEU A 110 -1.69 -2.83 -5.76
CA LEU A 110 -1.83 -2.45 -7.16
C LEU A 110 -1.58 -3.66 -8.07
N ASN A 111 -2.57 -3.99 -8.88
CA ASN A 111 -2.50 -5.07 -9.85
C ASN A 111 -2.72 -4.53 -11.29
N ASN A 112 -2.18 -3.36 -11.56
CA ASN A 112 -2.29 -2.73 -12.87
C ASN A 112 -1.04 -3.04 -13.69
N LEU A 113 -1.18 -3.83 -14.75
CA LEU A 113 -0.08 -4.19 -15.65
C LEU A 113 0.53 -2.98 -16.36
N ASN A 114 -0.25 -1.90 -16.54
CA ASN A 114 0.21 -0.68 -17.20
C ASN A 114 0.82 0.34 -16.23
N LEU A 115 0.91 0.03 -14.94
CA LEU A 115 1.44 0.95 -13.94
C LEU A 115 2.87 1.39 -14.27
N TYR A 116 3.69 0.48 -14.76
CA TYR A 116 5.07 0.79 -15.14
C TYR A 116 5.15 1.80 -16.29
N GLU A 117 4.31 1.66 -17.30
CA GLU A 117 4.23 2.64 -18.42
C GLU A 117 3.74 3.99 -17.94
N ILE A 118 2.72 4.02 -17.07
CA ILE A 118 2.21 5.26 -16.48
C ILE A 118 3.33 5.98 -15.71
N LEU A 119 4.11 5.25 -14.91
CA LEU A 119 5.23 5.80 -14.16
C LEU A 119 6.33 6.34 -15.07
N LEU A 120 6.74 5.59 -16.09
CA LEU A 120 7.76 6.01 -17.05
C LEU A 120 7.35 7.28 -17.79
N ASN A 121 6.12 7.35 -18.28
CA ASN A 121 5.60 8.53 -18.98
C ASN A 121 5.59 9.74 -18.03
N THR A 122 5.13 9.56 -16.80
CA THR A 122 5.09 10.64 -15.80
C THR A 122 6.47 11.13 -15.37
N LEU A 123 7.49 10.28 -15.42
CA LEU A 123 8.88 10.67 -15.09
C LEU A 123 9.57 11.43 -16.23
N ASN A 124 9.17 11.16 -17.47
CA ASN A 124 9.76 11.78 -18.67
C ASN A 124 9.17 13.16 -19.01
N ASP A 125 7.99 13.47 -18.45
CA ASP A 125 7.36 14.80 -18.51
C ASP A 125 7.93 15.75 -17.44
#